data_16485cc848d70df7b52a7752970b8e5a
#
_entry.id   16485cc848d70df7b52a7752970b8e5a
#
_cell.length_a   1.000
_cell.length_b   1.000
_cell.length_c   1.000
_cell.angle_alpha   90.00
_cell.angle_beta   90.00
_cell.angle_gamma   90.00
#
_symmetry.space_group_name_H-M   'P 1'
#
loop_
_entity.id
_entity.type
_entity.pdbx_description
1 polymer ?
#
loop_
_entity_poly.entity_id
_entity_poly.type
_entity_poly.pdbx_seq_one_letter_code
_entity_poly.pdbx_strand_id
1 'polypeptide(L)'
;GVGGGGGAVPRGTGGATWRDYLALTKPRVISLLLFTALFGALIAAKGWPGLGVFLAVALGGYMMAGAANAINMVVDRDIDARMKRTAKRPTVTQRVSSRDALLFAFALAVLGFAVLWWGANLLAATLALMGLIWYVLVYTLYLKRRTWHNIVIGGAAGAFPPLVGWAAVTGELSLFAWYLFALIFFWTPVHFWALALMIQDDYRAVGVPMLPVVLGERATVI
;
A
#
# COMPACT_ATOMS: atom_id res chain seq x y z
N GLY A 1 24.02 -35.28 -20.05
CA GLY A 1 22.63 -34.99 -19.81
C GLY A 1 22.51 -34.32 -18.44
N VAL A 2 22.34 -32.98 -18.40
CA VAL A 2 22.06 -32.26 -17.15
C VAL A 2 20.59 -31.88 -17.23
N GLY A 3 19.74 -32.63 -16.49
CA GLY A 3 18.34 -32.36 -16.36
C GLY A 3 18.10 -31.12 -15.50
N GLY A 4 17.65 -30.02 -16.11
CA GLY A 4 17.15 -28.83 -15.42
C GLY A 4 15.85 -29.13 -14.70
N GLY A 5 15.93 -29.42 -13.40
CA GLY A 5 14.77 -29.50 -12.52
C GLY A 5 14.21 -28.11 -12.24
N GLY A 6 13.28 -27.66 -13.07
CA GLY A 6 12.40 -26.55 -12.75
C GLY A 6 11.49 -26.97 -11.60
N GLY A 7 11.84 -26.60 -10.36
CA GLY A 7 11.01 -26.86 -9.20
C GLY A 7 9.67 -26.14 -9.34
N ALA A 8 8.63 -26.88 -9.73
CA ALA A 8 7.27 -26.39 -9.72
C ALA A 8 6.89 -26.03 -8.28
N VAL A 9 6.53 -24.77 -8.05
CA VAL A 9 5.97 -24.33 -6.76
C VAL A 9 4.76 -25.20 -6.47
N PRO A 10 4.69 -25.91 -5.31
CA PRO A 10 3.58 -26.78 -5.03
C PRO A 10 2.29 -25.97 -5.00
N ARG A 11 1.36 -26.34 -5.87
CA ARG A 11 -0.02 -25.81 -5.83
C ARG A 11 -0.63 -26.23 -4.50
N GLY A 12 -1.01 -25.28 -3.68
CA GLY A 12 -1.73 -25.60 -2.46
C GLY A 12 -2.99 -26.38 -2.79
N THR A 13 -3.14 -27.54 -2.20
CA THR A 13 -4.23 -28.51 -2.46
C THR A 13 -5.60 -28.12 -1.91
N GLY A 14 -5.81 -26.86 -1.52
CA GLY A 14 -7.09 -26.32 -1.07
C GLY A 14 -7.50 -25.10 -1.88
N GLY A 15 -8.79 -24.94 -2.15
CA GLY A 15 -9.35 -23.75 -2.78
C GLY A 15 -9.07 -22.47 -1.97
N ALA A 16 -9.18 -21.29 -2.62
CA ALA A 16 -9.02 -20.00 -1.97
C ALA A 16 -10.03 -19.84 -0.81
N THR A 17 -9.52 -19.35 0.33
CA THR A 17 -10.32 -19.08 1.53
C THR A 17 -10.44 -17.57 1.75
N TRP A 18 -11.39 -17.13 2.61
CA TRP A 18 -11.52 -15.74 3.02
C TRP A 18 -10.21 -15.19 3.62
N ARG A 19 -9.41 -16.04 4.28
CA ARG A 19 -8.10 -15.67 4.85
C ARG A 19 -7.09 -15.31 3.78
N ASP A 20 -7.14 -15.98 2.63
CA ASP A 20 -6.27 -15.67 1.50
C ASP A 20 -6.60 -14.28 0.92
N TYR A 21 -7.89 -13.94 0.79
CA TYR A 21 -8.32 -12.61 0.36
C TYR A 21 -7.99 -11.53 1.38
N LEU A 22 -8.15 -11.81 2.67
CA LEU A 22 -7.72 -10.89 3.73
C LEU A 22 -6.21 -10.64 3.66
N ALA A 23 -5.41 -11.67 3.41
CA ALA A 23 -3.96 -11.55 3.26
C ALA A 23 -3.55 -10.65 2.08
N LEU A 24 -4.36 -10.60 1.01
CA LEU A 24 -4.13 -9.67 -0.11
C LEU A 24 -4.18 -8.20 0.30
N THR A 25 -4.98 -7.86 1.30
CA THR A 25 -5.14 -6.48 1.78
C THR A 25 -3.97 -6.01 2.66
N LYS A 26 -3.14 -6.91 3.17
CA LYS A 26 -2.03 -6.60 4.11
C LYS A 26 -2.50 -5.82 5.36
N PRO A 27 -3.31 -6.40 6.25
CA PRO A 27 -3.95 -5.68 7.37
C PRO A 27 -2.98 -4.92 8.27
N ARG A 28 -1.79 -5.44 8.51
CA ARG A 28 -0.76 -4.78 9.35
C ARG A 28 -0.30 -3.45 8.75
N VAL A 29 -0.13 -3.39 7.43
CA VAL A 29 0.26 -2.14 6.74
C VAL A 29 -0.89 -1.16 6.78
N ILE A 30 -2.11 -1.62 6.52
CA ILE A 30 -3.30 -0.76 6.53
C ILE A 30 -3.56 -0.18 7.92
N SER A 31 -3.32 -0.91 9.00
CA SER A 31 -3.54 -0.40 10.36
C SER A 31 -2.79 0.91 10.62
N LEU A 32 -1.55 1.05 10.14
CA LEU A 32 -0.78 2.27 10.25
C LEU A 32 -1.34 3.40 9.38
N LEU A 33 -1.77 3.09 8.16
CA LEU A 33 -2.39 4.07 7.26
C LEU A 33 -3.73 4.58 7.84
N LEU A 34 -4.56 3.69 8.37
CA LEU A 34 -5.82 4.05 9.02
C LEU A 34 -5.59 4.91 10.27
N PHE A 35 -4.57 4.60 11.05
CA PHE A 35 -4.20 5.40 12.21
C PHE A 35 -3.97 6.86 11.80
N THR A 36 -3.16 7.13 10.79
CA THR A 36 -2.89 8.49 10.31
C THR A 36 -4.13 9.16 9.72
N ALA A 37 -4.98 8.42 9.00
CA ALA A 37 -6.22 8.94 8.46
C ALA A 37 -7.23 9.33 9.56
N LEU A 38 -7.42 8.45 10.54
CA LEU A 38 -8.34 8.69 11.65
C LEU A 38 -7.86 9.83 12.56
N PHE A 39 -6.56 9.93 12.82
CA PHE A 39 -6.00 11.07 13.56
C PHE A 39 -6.13 12.37 12.77
N GLY A 40 -5.96 12.34 11.45
CA GLY A 40 -6.25 13.48 10.59
C GLY A 40 -7.70 13.95 10.73
N ALA A 41 -8.66 13.02 10.79
CA ALA A 41 -10.07 13.33 11.03
C ALA A 41 -10.32 13.90 12.44
N LEU A 42 -9.73 13.31 13.49
CA LEU A 42 -9.86 13.79 14.86
C LEU A 42 -9.31 15.21 15.03
N ILE A 43 -8.16 15.49 14.44
CA ILE A 43 -7.53 16.82 14.48
C ILE A 43 -8.40 17.84 13.73
N ALA A 44 -8.89 17.49 12.53
CA ALA A 44 -9.76 18.35 11.73
C ALA A 44 -11.07 18.69 12.45
N ALA A 45 -11.65 17.72 13.16
CA ALA A 45 -12.85 17.90 13.97
C ALA A 45 -12.61 18.61 15.28
N LYS A 46 -11.34 18.81 15.68
CA LYS A 46 -10.95 19.30 17.03
C LYS A 46 -11.60 18.47 18.15
N GLY A 47 -11.75 17.17 17.91
CA GLY A 47 -12.40 16.21 18.79
C GLY A 47 -13.01 15.05 18.01
N TRP A 48 -14.22 14.64 18.38
CA TRP A 48 -14.93 13.53 17.74
C TRP A 48 -15.61 13.95 16.43
N PRO A 49 -15.28 13.35 15.27
CA PRO A 49 -15.83 13.73 13.97
C PRO A 49 -17.27 13.24 13.71
N GLY A 50 -17.83 12.46 14.64
CA GLY A 50 -19.07 11.72 14.45
C GLY A 50 -18.86 10.30 13.93
N LEU A 51 -19.76 9.38 14.34
CA LEU A 51 -19.63 7.95 14.06
C LEU A 51 -19.67 7.66 12.55
N GLY A 52 -20.54 8.36 11.80
CA GLY A 52 -20.69 8.17 10.36
C GLY A 52 -19.39 8.47 9.60
N VAL A 53 -18.79 9.63 9.84
CA VAL A 53 -17.53 10.04 9.21
C VAL A 53 -16.38 9.14 9.65
N PHE A 54 -16.31 8.82 10.94
CA PHE A 54 -15.26 7.93 11.48
C PHE A 54 -15.30 6.55 10.82
N LEU A 55 -16.48 5.94 10.72
CA LEU A 55 -16.65 4.64 10.08
C LEU A 55 -16.41 4.71 8.57
N ALA A 56 -16.83 5.78 7.90
CA ALA A 56 -16.56 5.99 6.48
C ALA A 56 -15.06 6.04 6.19
N VAL A 57 -14.29 6.76 6.99
CA VAL A 57 -12.82 6.84 6.86
C VAL A 57 -12.19 5.48 7.18
N ALA A 58 -12.61 4.82 8.25
CA ALA A 58 -12.07 3.52 8.64
C ALA A 58 -12.35 2.43 7.60
N LEU A 59 -13.60 2.24 7.22
CA LEU A 59 -14.01 1.18 6.29
C LEU A 59 -13.62 1.50 4.85
N GLY A 60 -13.95 2.70 4.39
CA GLY A 60 -13.61 3.14 3.03
C GLY A 60 -12.10 3.24 2.82
N GLY A 61 -11.37 3.77 3.79
CA GLY A 61 -9.92 3.82 3.78
C GLY A 61 -9.29 2.43 3.76
N TYR A 62 -9.80 1.50 4.57
CA TYR A 62 -9.36 0.10 4.55
C TYR A 62 -9.56 -0.54 3.17
N MET A 63 -10.74 -0.38 2.59
CA MET A 63 -11.07 -0.95 1.28
C MET A 63 -10.17 -0.39 0.17
N MET A 64 -9.95 0.92 0.13
CA MET A 64 -9.09 1.56 -0.86
C MET A 64 -7.62 1.13 -0.73
N ALA A 65 -7.08 1.12 0.48
CA ALA A 65 -5.73 0.67 0.74
C ALA A 65 -5.57 -0.84 0.49
N GLY A 66 -6.58 -1.64 0.82
CA GLY A 66 -6.64 -3.07 0.53
C GLY A 66 -6.63 -3.36 -0.96
N ALA A 67 -7.38 -2.59 -1.74
CA ALA A 67 -7.37 -2.67 -3.20
C ALA A 67 -5.98 -2.40 -3.78
N ALA A 68 -5.33 -1.32 -3.33
CA ALA A 68 -3.97 -0.97 -3.74
C ALA A 68 -2.96 -2.09 -3.43
N ASN A 69 -3.05 -2.66 -2.23
CA ASN A 69 -2.18 -3.77 -1.80
C ASN A 69 -2.43 -5.05 -2.61
N ALA A 70 -3.68 -5.38 -2.91
CA ALA A 70 -4.02 -6.55 -3.72
C ALA A 70 -3.47 -6.43 -5.14
N ILE A 71 -3.59 -5.26 -5.77
CA ILE A 71 -3.00 -4.99 -7.08
C ILE A 71 -1.47 -5.10 -7.02
N ASN A 72 -0.86 -4.52 -6.00
CA ASN A 72 0.58 -4.61 -5.80
C ASN A 72 1.06 -6.07 -5.70
N MET A 73 0.33 -6.94 -4.99
CA MET A 73 0.69 -8.36 -4.91
C MET A 73 0.60 -9.08 -6.25
N VAL A 74 -0.33 -8.72 -7.12
CA VAL A 74 -0.43 -9.31 -8.46
C VAL A 74 0.74 -8.86 -9.33
N VAL A 75 1.06 -7.57 -9.32
CA VAL A 75 2.16 -6.99 -10.12
C VAL A 75 3.51 -7.51 -9.67
N ASP A 76 3.72 -7.62 -8.35
CA ASP A 76 5.01 -8.03 -7.78
C ASP A 76 5.18 -9.54 -7.62
N ARG A 77 4.27 -10.34 -8.15
CA ARG A 77 4.28 -11.81 -7.98
C ARG A 77 5.62 -12.46 -8.34
N ASP A 78 6.27 -12.01 -9.41
CA ASP A 78 7.56 -12.52 -9.86
C ASP A 78 8.70 -12.16 -8.88
N ILE A 79 8.70 -10.96 -8.32
CA ILE A 79 9.63 -10.51 -7.29
C ILE A 79 9.37 -11.27 -5.99
N ASP A 80 8.11 -11.32 -5.58
CA ASP A 80 7.66 -11.96 -4.34
C ASP A 80 8.03 -13.44 -4.27
N ALA A 81 8.00 -14.14 -5.40
CA ALA A 81 8.39 -15.56 -5.50
C ALA A 81 9.87 -15.79 -5.19
N ARG A 82 10.72 -14.80 -5.42
CA ARG A 82 12.18 -14.88 -5.21
C ARG A 82 12.64 -14.33 -3.86
N MET A 83 11.78 -13.62 -3.14
CA MET A 83 12.07 -13.06 -1.83
C MET A 83 11.59 -14.00 -0.73
N LYS A 84 12.47 -14.38 0.23
CA LYS A 84 12.13 -15.28 1.34
C LYS A 84 10.92 -14.81 2.15
N ARG A 85 10.81 -13.49 2.38
CA ARG A 85 9.73 -12.88 3.16
C ARG A 85 8.35 -12.99 2.50
N THR A 86 8.29 -13.01 1.17
CA THR A 86 7.05 -12.87 0.41
C THR A 86 6.67 -14.11 -0.42
N ALA A 87 7.52 -15.13 -0.46
CA ALA A 87 7.31 -16.36 -1.22
C ALA A 87 6.02 -17.13 -0.87
N LYS A 88 5.48 -16.91 0.33
CA LYS A 88 4.25 -17.57 0.80
C LYS A 88 2.95 -16.78 0.53
N ARG A 89 3.03 -15.66 -0.19
CA ARG A 89 1.83 -14.86 -0.52
C ARG A 89 0.83 -15.63 -1.36
N PRO A 90 -0.50 -15.41 -1.19
CA PRO A 90 -1.55 -16.13 -1.91
C PRO A 90 -1.43 -16.07 -3.44
N THR A 91 -0.93 -14.98 -3.98
CA THR A 91 -0.68 -14.80 -5.42
C THR A 91 0.51 -15.62 -5.91
N VAL A 92 1.56 -15.77 -5.10
CA VAL A 92 2.75 -16.58 -5.41
C VAL A 92 2.40 -18.06 -5.37
N THR A 93 1.72 -18.52 -4.32
CA THR A 93 1.31 -19.93 -4.13
C THR A 93 0.13 -20.31 -5.01
N GLN A 94 -0.41 -19.39 -5.81
CA GLN A 94 -1.58 -19.56 -6.67
C GLN A 94 -2.88 -20.01 -5.95
N ARG A 95 -2.99 -19.78 -4.65
CA ARG A 95 -4.23 -19.98 -3.91
C ARG A 95 -5.32 -19.02 -4.39
N VAL A 96 -4.93 -17.80 -4.75
CA VAL A 96 -5.78 -16.82 -5.42
C VAL A 96 -5.18 -16.54 -6.80
N SER A 97 -5.97 -16.68 -7.86
CA SER A 97 -5.52 -16.35 -9.21
C SER A 97 -5.30 -14.84 -9.35
N SER A 98 -4.44 -14.43 -10.27
CA SER A 98 -4.23 -13.00 -10.57
C SER A 98 -5.54 -12.32 -10.99
N ARG A 99 -6.38 -13.01 -11.75
CA ARG A 99 -7.69 -12.51 -12.16
C ARG A 99 -8.60 -12.26 -10.96
N ASP A 100 -8.74 -13.25 -10.08
CA ASP A 100 -9.61 -13.14 -8.92
C ASP A 100 -9.12 -12.07 -7.94
N ALA A 101 -7.79 -11.94 -7.76
CA ALA A 101 -7.19 -10.89 -6.96
C ALA A 101 -7.47 -9.49 -7.54
N LEU A 102 -7.40 -9.31 -8.86
CA LEU A 102 -7.73 -8.04 -9.52
C LEU A 102 -9.21 -7.71 -9.46
N LEU A 103 -10.09 -8.70 -9.63
CA LEU A 103 -11.54 -8.52 -9.48
C LEU A 103 -11.90 -8.12 -8.04
N PHE A 104 -11.27 -8.77 -7.06
CA PHE A 104 -11.41 -8.43 -5.65
C PHE A 104 -10.92 -6.99 -5.36
N ALA A 105 -9.76 -6.62 -5.89
CA ALA A 105 -9.21 -5.27 -5.75
C ALA A 105 -10.14 -4.21 -6.37
N PHE A 106 -10.67 -4.47 -7.55
CA PHE A 106 -11.63 -3.57 -8.21
C PHE A 106 -12.90 -3.40 -7.39
N ALA A 107 -13.47 -4.50 -6.89
CA ALA A 107 -14.63 -4.45 -6.02
C ALA A 107 -14.38 -3.64 -4.75
N LEU A 108 -13.22 -3.86 -4.10
CA LEU A 108 -12.82 -3.08 -2.92
C LEU A 108 -12.67 -1.59 -3.24
N ALA A 109 -12.06 -1.25 -4.38
CA ALA A 109 -11.88 0.15 -4.78
C ALA A 109 -13.23 0.85 -5.02
N VAL A 110 -14.13 0.20 -5.72
CA VAL A 110 -15.49 0.75 -5.98
C VAL A 110 -16.28 0.91 -4.69
N LEU A 111 -16.29 -0.10 -3.83
CA LEU A 111 -16.99 -0.05 -2.55
C LEU A 111 -16.36 0.97 -1.61
N GLY A 112 -15.04 1.02 -1.54
CA GLY A 112 -14.32 2.00 -0.71
C GLY A 112 -14.57 3.43 -1.15
N PHE A 113 -14.59 3.68 -2.45
CA PHE A 113 -14.95 4.99 -3.01
C PHE A 113 -16.39 5.37 -2.66
N ALA A 114 -17.34 4.46 -2.85
CA ALA A 114 -18.74 4.69 -2.51
C ALA A 114 -18.95 4.96 -1.01
N VAL A 115 -18.30 4.19 -0.13
CA VAL A 115 -18.39 4.38 1.32
C VAL A 115 -17.85 5.75 1.73
N LEU A 116 -16.70 6.18 1.19
CA LEU A 116 -16.14 7.50 1.46
C LEU A 116 -17.00 8.62 0.91
N TRP A 117 -17.53 8.46 -0.30
CA TRP A 117 -18.37 9.49 -0.91
C TRP A 117 -19.67 9.70 -0.15
N TRP A 118 -20.39 8.61 0.14
CA TRP A 118 -21.69 8.70 0.82
C TRP A 118 -21.57 8.92 2.33
N GLY A 119 -20.57 8.34 2.96
CA GLY A 119 -20.35 8.47 4.41
C GLY A 119 -19.60 9.72 4.84
N ALA A 120 -18.88 10.36 3.95
CA ALA A 120 -18.13 11.59 4.19
C ALA A 120 -18.39 12.60 3.08
N ASN A 121 -17.55 12.65 2.05
CA ASN A 121 -17.72 13.54 0.89
C ASN A 121 -16.92 13.05 -0.33
N LEU A 122 -17.18 13.67 -1.47
CA LEU A 122 -16.51 13.34 -2.73
C LEU A 122 -15.01 13.65 -2.70
N LEU A 123 -14.59 14.72 -2.01
CA LEU A 123 -13.18 15.08 -1.92
C LEU A 123 -12.36 13.99 -1.22
N ALA A 124 -12.84 13.46 -0.08
CA ALA A 124 -12.19 12.37 0.63
C ALA A 124 -12.09 11.10 -0.23
N ALA A 125 -13.17 10.75 -0.93
CA ALA A 125 -13.19 9.62 -1.86
C ALA A 125 -12.19 9.80 -3.00
N THR A 126 -12.12 10.98 -3.60
CA THR A 126 -11.20 11.32 -4.67
C THR A 126 -9.74 11.27 -4.21
N LEU A 127 -9.44 11.81 -3.04
CA LEU A 127 -8.09 11.75 -2.45
C LEU A 127 -7.64 10.31 -2.19
N ALA A 128 -8.53 9.47 -1.67
CA ALA A 128 -8.24 8.05 -1.46
C ALA A 128 -7.98 7.32 -2.80
N LEU A 129 -8.75 7.63 -3.82
CA LEU A 129 -8.53 7.11 -5.17
C LEU A 129 -7.19 7.59 -5.77
N MET A 130 -6.85 8.86 -5.59
CA MET A 130 -5.55 9.40 -6.01
C MET A 130 -4.39 8.69 -5.32
N GLY A 131 -4.50 8.39 -4.03
CA GLY A 131 -3.52 7.62 -3.29
C GLY A 131 -3.35 6.20 -3.84
N LEU A 132 -4.46 5.52 -4.17
CA LEU A 132 -4.45 4.21 -4.81
C LEU A 132 -3.76 4.27 -6.18
N ILE A 133 -4.13 5.21 -7.02
CA ILE A 133 -3.56 5.38 -8.37
C ILE A 133 -2.06 5.69 -8.27
N TRP A 134 -1.68 6.59 -7.40
CA TRP A 134 -0.27 6.93 -7.18
C TRP A 134 0.55 5.71 -6.76
N TYR A 135 0.06 4.95 -5.78
CA TYR A 135 0.74 3.76 -5.30
C TYR A 135 0.86 2.70 -6.40
N VAL A 136 -0.19 2.42 -7.14
CA VAL A 136 -0.21 1.38 -8.17
C VAL A 136 0.59 1.83 -9.40
N LEU A 137 0.25 2.97 -10.00
CA LEU A 137 0.85 3.39 -11.27
C LEU A 137 2.25 3.96 -11.10
N VAL A 138 2.42 4.90 -10.17
CA VAL A 138 3.70 5.60 -10.03
C VAL A 138 4.71 4.74 -9.30
N TYR A 139 4.37 4.24 -8.11
CA TYR A 139 5.31 3.45 -7.32
C TYR A 139 5.47 2.02 -7.86
N THR A 140 4.42 1.22 -7.87
CA THR A 140 4.51 -0.22 -8.13
C THR A 140 4.88 -0.53 -9.58
N LEU A 141 4.22 0.10 -10.55
CA LEU A 141 4.43 -0.20 -11.98
C LEU A 141 5.62 0.54 -12.56
N TYR A 142 5.90 1.75 -12.14
CA TYR A 142 6.92 2.58 -12.78
C TYR A 142 8.22 2.68 -11.97
N LEU A 143 8.19 3.23 -10.75
CA LEU A 143 9.40 3.59 -10.02
C LEU A 143 10.10 2.42 -9.35
N LYS A 144 9.36 1.47 -8.77
CA LYS A 144 9.91 0.42 -7.91
C LYS A 144 11.03 -0.39 -8.57
N ARG A 145 10.91 -0.63 -9.88
CA ARG A 145 11.86 -1.46 -10.65
C ARG A 145 12.88 -0.65 -11.44
N ARG A 146 12.80 0.68 -11.45
CA ARG A 146 13.59 1.55 -12.34
C ARG A 146 14.55 2.48 -11.63
N THR A 147 14.23 2.93 -10.43
CA THR A 147 15.03 3.95 -9.74
C THR A 147 15.01 3.79 -8.23
N TRP A 148 16.11 4.15 -7.58
CA TRP A 148 16.20 4.21 -6.13
C TRP A 148 15.36 5.34 -5.50
N HIS A 149 14.93 6.32 -6.31
CA HIS A 149 13.97 7.34 -5.89
C HIS A 149 12.54 6.80 -5.69
N ASN A 150 12.32 5.49 -5.92
CA ASN A 150 11.02 4.86 -5.80
C ASN A 150 10.33 5.13 -4.44
N ILE A 151 11.09 5.14 -3.34
CA ILE A 151 10.57 5.40 -2.00
C ILE A 151 10.26 6.89 -1.80
N VAL A 152 11.09 7.79 -2.31
CA VAL A 152 10.87 9.24 -2.17
C VAL A 152 9.59 9.66 -2.89
N ILE A 153 9.51 9.39 -4.18
CA ILE A 153 8.38 9.82 -5.03
C ILE A 153 7.15 8.93 -4.78
N GLY A 154 7.36 7.60 -4.75
CA GLY A 154 6.28 6.63 -4.54
C GLY A 154 5.70 6.68 -3.12
N GLY A 155 6.52 7.04 -2.14
CA GLY A 155 6.12 7.19 -0.74
C GLY A 155 5.08 8.26 -0.48
N ALA A 156 4.84 9.18 -1.43
CA ALA A 156 3.73 10.13 -1.36
C ALA A 156 2.37 9.44 -1.20
N ALA A 157 2.20 8.22 -1.71
CA ALA A 157 0.99 7.43 -1.49
C ALA A 157 0.65 7.23 -0.01
N GLY A 158 1.66 7.01 0.83
CA GLY A 158 1.51 6.87 2.29
C GLY A 158 1.16 8.18 3.00
N ALA A 159 1.30 9.31 2.35
CA ALA A 159 0.96 10.63 2.88
C ALA A 159 -0.48 11.08 2.56
N PHE A 160 -1.19 10.36 1.69
CA PHE A 160 -2.61 10.64 1.38
C PHE A 160 -3.59 10.35 2.54
N PRO A 161 -3.42 9.33 3.38
CA PRO A 161 -4.37 9.01 4.45
C PRO A 161 -4.72 10.19 5.36
N PRO A 162 -3.79 10.99 5.90
CA PRO A 162 -4.16 12.14 6.71
C PRO A 162 -4.94 13.22 5.94
N LEU A 163 -4.69 13.39 4.62
CA LEU A 163 -5.50 14.25 3.76
C LEU A 163 -6.92 13.74 3.63
N VAL A 164 -7.10 12.43 3.47
CA VAL A 164 -8.42 11.80 3.39
C VAL A 164 -9.20 12.04 4.67
N GLY A 165 -8.59 11.80 5.83
CA GLY A 165 -9.22 12.04 7.12
C GLY A 165 -9.60 13.50 7.34
N TRP A 166 -8.71 14.42 7.00
CA TRP A 166 -8.98 15.85 7.09
C TRP A 166 -10.14 16.28 6.18
N ALA A 167 -10.09 15.91 4.90
CA ALA A 167 -11.11 16.24 3.92
C ALA A 167 -12.47 15.62 4.27
N ALA A 168 -12.49 14.42 4.84
CA ALA A 168 -13.72 13.75 5.26
C ALA A 168 -14.52 14.55 6.29
N VAL A 169 -13.83 15.31 7.13
CA VAL A 169 -14.45 16.16 8.16
C VAL A 169 -14.76 17.56 7.64
N THR A 170 -13.81 18.19 6.96
CA THR A 170 -13.88 19.62 6.61
C THR A 170 -14.45 19.88 5.20
N GLY A 171 -14.38 18.89 4.32
CA GLY A 171 -14.74 19.04 2.90
C GLY A 171 -13.74 19.86 2.08
N GLU A 172 -12.61 20.24 2.66
CA GLU A 172 -11.56 21.05 2.03
C GLU A 172 -10.16 20.63 2.47
N LEU A 173 -9.13 21.16 1.81
CA LEU A 173 -7.73 20.99 2.20
C LEU A 173 -7.17 22.30 2.69
N SER A 174 -6.88 22.39 4.00
CA SER A 174 -6.21 23.52 4.61
C SER A 174 -4.69 23.40 4.51
N LEU A 175 -3.98 24.49 4.80
CA LEU A 175 -2.52 24.48 4.91
C LEU A 175 -2.04 23.46 5.94
N PHE A 176 -2.78 23.28 7.04
CA PHE A 176 -2.43 22.30 8.07
C PHE A 176 -2.55 20.86 7.57
N ALA A 177 -3.54 20.54 6.74
CA ALA A 177 -3.63 19.24 6.09
C ALA A 177 -2.38 18.93 5.24
N TRP A 178 -1.87 19.93 4.53
CA TRP A 178 -0.64 19.80 3.75
C TRP A 178 0.62 19.67 4.63
N TYR A 179 0.64 20.25 5.82
CA TYR A 179 1.70 19.98 6.80
C TYR A 179 1.69 18.52 7.26
N LEU A 180 0.51 17.94 7.51
CA LEU A 180 0.40 16.52 7.85
C LEU A 180 0.87 15.64 6.69
N PHE A 181 0.51 15.99 5.47
CA PHE A 181 1.02 15.33 4.28
C PHE A 181 2.55 15.39 4.20
N ALA A 182 3.11 16.57 4.33
CA ALA A 182 4.56 16.79 4.28
C ALA A 182 5.29 16.00 5.37
N LEU A 183 4.77 15.97 6.58
CA LEU A 183 5.34 15.23 7.71
C LEU A 183 5.49 13.75 7.36
N ILE A 184 4.44 13.12 6.87
CA ILE A 184 4.47 11.70 6.49
C ILE A 184 5.33 11.49 5.23
N PHE A 185 5.26 12.39 4.27
CA PHE A 185 6.07 12.34 3.06
C PHE A 185 7.57 12.33 3.34
N PHE A 186 8.05 13.21 4.21
CA PHE A 186 9.47 13.26 4.58
C PHE A 186 9.89 12.15 5.53
N TRP A 187 8.96 11.64 6.37
CA TRP A 187 9.23 10.51 7.24
C TRP A 187 9.36 9.19 6.47
N THR A 188 8.62 9.02 5.38
CA THR A 188 8.55 7.76 4.62
C THR A 188 9.91 7.28 4.10
N PRO A 189 10.77 8.10 3.45
CA PRO A 189 12.09 7.65 3.02
C PRO A 189 12.96 7.17 4.17
N VAL A 190 12.98 7.89 5.27
CA VAL A 190 13.78 7.53 6.46
C VAL A 190 13.36 6.16 6.98
N HIS A 191 12.07 5.94 7.14
CA HIS A 191 11.51 4.68 7.63
C HIS A 191 11.78 3.51 6.67
N PHE A 192 11.45 3.66 5.39
CA PHE A 192 11.58 2.57 4.43
C PHE A 192 13.03 2.26 4.05
N TRP A 193 13.92 3.25 4.01
CA TRP A 193 15.34 2.99 3.79
C TRP A 193 15.97 2.28 4.99
N ALA A 194 15.56 2.60 6.21
CA ALA A 194 15.98 1.85 7.39
C ALA A 194 15.55 0.37 7.31
N LEU A 195 14.31 0.11 6.89
CA LEU A 195 13.83 -1.27 6.64
C LEU A 195 14.59 -1.94 5.48
N ALA A 196 14.88 -1.20 4.41
CA ALA A 196 15.60 -1.72 3.25
C ALA A 196 17.04 -2.15 3.59
N LEU A 197 17.70 -1.49 4.55
CA LEU A 197 18.98 -1.93 5.08
C LEU A 197 18.92 -3.34 5.70
N MET A 198 17.83 -3.65 6.39
CA MET A 198 17.66 -4.96 7.05
C MET A 198 17.45 -6.11 6.06
N ILE A 199 16.94 -5.83 4.85
CA ILE A 199 16.61 -6.83 3.83
C ILE A 199 17.27 -6.52 2.47
N GLN A 200 18.40 -5.83 2.48
CA GLN A 200 19.09 -5.40 1.25
C GLN A 200 19.50 -6.57 0.35
N ASP A 201 19.88 -7.71 0.93
CA ASP A 201 20.28 -8.89 0.17
C ASP A 201 19.08 -9.49 -0.61
N ASP A 202 17.89 -9.49 -0.02
CA ASP A 202 16.67 -9.91 -0.71
C ASP A 202 16.36 -9.00 -1.89
N TYR A 203 16.49 -7.69 -1.74
CA TYR A 203 16.30 -6.72 -2.85
C TYR A 203 17.37 -6.85 -3.93
N ARG A 204 18.64 -7.07 -3.52
CA ARG A 204 19.73 -7.30 -4.46
C ARG A 204 19.50 -8.56 -5.29
N ALA A 205 19.05 -9.65 -4.66
CA ALA A 205 18.78 -10.93 -5.33
C ALA A 205 17.70 -10.85 -6.42
N VAL A 206 16.73 -9.92 -6.30
CA VAL A 206 15.63 -9.73 -7.27
C VAL A 206 15.83 -8.51 -8.18
N GLY A 207 16.92 -7.77 -8.03
CA GLY A 207 17.27 -6.64 -8.88
C GLY A 207 16.38 -5.39 -8.65
N VAL A 208 15.79 -5.24 -7.46
CA VAL A 208 15.02 -4.03 -7.11
C VAL A 208 16.00 -2.94 -6.64
N PRO A 209 16.04 -1.77 -7.30
CA PRO A 209 17.01 -0.72 -7.02
C PRO A 209 16.61 0.11 -5.78
N MET A 210 16.77 -0.44 -4.58
CA MET A 210 16.64 0.31 -3.34
C MET A 210 17.92 1.08 -3.04
N LEU A 211 17.81 2.20 -2.30
CA LEU A 211 18.98 3.05 -2.00
C LEU A 211 20.18 2.29 -1.42
N PRO A 212 20.02 1.41 -0.39
CA PRO A 212 21.13 0.63 0.13
C PRO A 212 21.79 -0.29 -0.91
N VAL A 213 21.01 -0.79 -1.87
CA VAL A 213 21.48 -1.70 -2.93
C VAL A 213 22.29 -0.94 -3.98
N VAL A 214 21.90 0.29 -4.30
CA VAL A 214 22.49 1.09 -5.39
C VAL A 214 23.66 1.94 -4.91
N LEU A 215 23.49 2.67 -3.81
CA LEU A 215 24.47 3.63 -3.29
C LEU A 215 25.21 3.14 -2.02
N GLY A 216 24.80 2.00 -1.47
CA GLY A 216 25.41 1.41 -0.29
C GLY A 216 24.86 1.94 1.04
N GLU A 217 25.31 1.31 2.13
CA GLU A 217 24.82 1.58 3.48
C GLU A 217 25.16 3.00 3.95
N ARG A 218 26.37 3.47 3.67
CA ARG A 218 26.81 4.82 4.11
C ARG A 218 25.92 5.93 3.56
N ALA A 219 25.57 5.86 2.27
CA ALA A 219 24.70 6.86 1.64
C ALA A 219 23.24 6.79 2.13
N THR A 220 22.86 5.68 2.77
CA THR A 220 21.51 5.49 3.30
C THR A 220 21.36 6.03 4.73
N VAL A 221 22.46 6.09 5.47
CA VAL A 221 22.48 6.48 6.91
C VAL A 221 22.82 7.97 7.12
N ILE A 222 23.45 8.62 6.15
CA ILE A 222 23.77 10.07 6.19
C ILE A 222 22.57 10.88 5.77
#